data_e18437e1da6d556aac92ca6475b36273
#
_entry.id   e18437e1da6d556aac92ca6475b36273
#
_cell.length_a   1.000
_cell.length_b   1.000
_cell.length_c   1.000
_cell.angle_alpha   90.00
_cell.angle_beta   90.00
_cell.angle_gamma   90.00
#
_symmetry.space_group_name_H-M   'P 1'
#
loop_
_entity.id
_entity.type
_entity.pdbx_description
1 polymer ?
#
loop_
_entity_poly.entity_id
_entity_poly.type
_entity_poly.pdbx_seq_one_letter_code
_entity_poly.pdbx_strand_id
1 'polypeptide(L)' 'MPHYYFHYRDGSSIFEDNVGEVFADASLAMQHARKIARELARGGEPANAAIVVVEGGQQLFEIALGAEDD' A
#
# COMPACT_ATOMS: atom_id res chain seq x y z
N MET A 1 1.08 -18.27 -7.43
CA MET A 1 1.25 -17.35 -6.30
C MET A 1 0.41 -16.12 -6.52
N PRO A 2 -0.22 -15.60 -5.47
CA PRO A 2 -1.12 -14.45 -5.64
C PRO A 2 -0.39 -13.19 -6.09
N HIS A 3 -1.09 -12.38 -6.84
CA HIS A 3 -0.59 -11.12 -7.38
C HIS A 3 -1.28 -9.99 -6.62
N TYR A 4 -0.51 -9.11 -6.01
CA TYR A 4 -1.03 -8.02 -5.19
C TYR A 4 -0.74 -6.69 -5.86
N TYR A 5 -1.67 -5.74 -5.71
CA TYR A 5 -1.53 -4.38 -6.22
C TYR A 5 -1.50 -3.41 -5.05
N PHE A 6 -0.67 -2.41 -5.13
CA PHE A 6 -0.42 -1.45 -4.04
C PHE A 6 -0.77 -0.05 -4.54
N HIS A 7 -2.05 0.29 -4.42
CA HIS A 7 -2.53 1.60 -4.85
C HIS A 7 -2.19 2.65 -3.81
N TYR A 8 -1.95 3.88 -4.27
CA TYR A 8 -1.68 5.00 -3.40
C TYR A 8 -2.89 5.91 -3.39
N ARG A 9 -3.44 6.17 -2.21
CA ARG A 9 -4.58 7.06 -2.05
C ARG A 9 -4.16 8.30 -1.29
N ASP A 10 -4.51 9.48 -1.84
CA ASP A 10 -4.24 10.76 -1.24
C ASP A 10 -5.53 11.57 -1.27
N GLY A 11 -6.22 11.64 -0.13
CA GLY A 11 -7.52 12.28 -0.05
C GLY A 11 -8.53 11.56 -0.94
N SER A 12 -9.11 12.27 -1.88
CA SER A 12 -10.08 11.69 -2.82
C SER A 12 -9.42 11.16 -4.10
N SER A 13 -8.10 11.34 -4.23
CA SER A 13 -7.38 10.88 -5.41
C SER A 13 -6.80 9.50 -5.16
N ILE A 14 -6.83 8.65 -6.19
CA ILE A 14 -6.21 7.35 -6.11
C ILE A 14 -5.30 7.15 -7.31
N PHE A 15 -4.10 6.67 -7.06
CA PHE A 15 -3.11 6.38 -8.09
C PHE A 15 -2.96 4.86 -8.15
N GLU A 16 -3.48 4.27 -9.22
CA GLU A 16 -3.54 2.82 -9.32
C GLU A 16 -2.22 2.23 -9.75
N ASP A 17 -1.84 1.15 -9.04
CA ASP A 17 -0.69 0.34 -9.43
C ASP A 17 -1.19 -0.68 -10.45
N ASN A 18 -0.73 -0.56 -11.69
CA ASN A 18 -1.14 -1.45 -12.76
C ASN A 18 -0.14 -2.58 -13.00
N VAL A 19 0.94 -2.62 -12.24
CA VAL A 19 1.98 -3.64 -12.38
C VAL A 19 1.85 -4.70 -11.29
N GLY A 20 1.79 -4.26 -10.04
CA GLY A 20 1.66 -5.16 -8.91
C GLY A 20 2.91 -5.97 -8.65
N GLU A 21 2.78 -6.91 -7.72
CA GLU A 21 3.89 -7.77 -7.36
C GLU A 21 3.37 -9.08 -6.79
N VAL A 22 4.11 -10.16 -7.03
CA VAL A 22 3.73 -11.49 -6.58
C VAL A 22 4.39 -11.76 -5.23
N PHE A 23 3.58 -12.24 -4.27
CA PHE A 23 4.07 -12.68 -2.97
C PHE A 23 3.45 -14.02 -2.63
N ALA A 24 4.14 -14.78 -1.79
CA ALA A 24 3.67 -16.11 -1.41
C ALA A 24 2.36 -16.04 -0.61
N ASP A 25 2.20 -15.00 0.21
CA ASP A 25 0.99 -14.86 1.01
C ASP A 25 0.75 -13.38 1.36
N ALA A 26 -0.42 -13.11 1.96
CA ALA A 26 -0.84 -11.76 2.29
C ALA A 26 0.05 -11.12 3.36
N SER A 27 0.66 -11.92 4.22
CA SER A 27 1.54 -11.41 5.26
C SER A 27 2.77 -10.72 4.65
N LEU A 28 3.34 -11.31 3.61
CA LEU A 28 4.48 -10.72 2.90
C LEU A 28 4.07 -9.47 2.14
N ALA A 29 2.86 -9.49 1.56
CA ALA A 29 2.34 -8.30 0.88
C ALA A 29 2.14 -7.17 1.88
N MET A 30 1.66 -7.47 3.08
CA MET A 30 1.48 -6.48 4.15
C MET A 30 2.82 -5.84 4.53
N GLN A 31 3.87 -6.66 4.69
CA GLN A 31 5.20 -6.15 5.01
C GLN A 31 5.70 -5.22 3.94
N HIS A 32 5.47 -5.58 2.67
CA HIS A 32 5.87 -4.75 1.54
C HIS A 32 5.11 -3.42 1.56
N ALA A 33 3.82 -3.47 1.82
CA ALA A 33 2.98 -2.25 1.88
C ALA A 33 3.45 -1.32 3.00
N ARG A 34 3.81 -1.88 4.15
CA ARG A 34 4.31 -1.07 5.26
C ARG A 34 5.63 -0.40 4.92
N LYS A 35 6.48 -1.12 4.20
CA LYS A 35 7.76 -0.55 3.75
C LYS A 35 7.52 0.62 2.81
N ILE A 36 6.61 0.46 1.84
CA ILE A 36 6.25 1.54 0.93
C ILE A 36 5.71 2.74 1.70
N ALA A 37 4.77 2.50 2.62
CA ALA A 37 4.16 3.56 3.39
C ALA A 37 5.19 4.34 4.19
N ARG A 38 6.14 3.63 4.81
CA ARG A 38 7.19 4.25 5.60
C ARG A 38 8.11 5.11 4.73
N GLU A 39 8.47 4.60 3.55
CA GLU A 39 9.34 5.34 2.65
C GLU A 39 8.65 6.61 2.13
N LEU A 40 7.37 6.52 1.81
CA LEU A 40 6.62 7.68 1.36
C LEU A 40 6.46 8.71 2.47
N ALA A 41 6.22 8.26 3.70
CA ALA A 41 6.11 9.17 4.84
C ALA A 41 7.40 9.93 5.06
N ARG A 42 8.54 9.26 4.92
CA ARG A 42 9.85 9.90 5.04
C ARG A 42 10.10 10.89 3.91
N GLY A 43 9.51 10.65 2.75
CA GLY A 43 9.64 11.53 1.60
C GLY A 43 8.75 12.76 1.66
N GLY A 44 7.97 12.93 2.72
CA GLY A 44 7.14 14.11 2.91
C GLY A 44 5.71 13.96 2.45
N GLU A 45 5.27 12.76 2.07
CA GLU A 45 3.89 12.54 1.68
C GLU A 45 2.97 12.69 2.90
N PRO A 46 1.71 13.13 2.71
CA PRO A 46 0.84 13.43 3.85
C PRO A 46 0.47 12.20 4.67
N ALA A 47 0.35 12.40 5.99
CA ALA A 47 0.05 11.30 6.91
C ALA A 47 -1.33 10.69 6.67
N ASN A 48 -2.26 11.44 6.05
CA ASN A 48 -3.59 10.93 5.76
C ASN A 48 -3.68 10.18 4.44
N ALA A 49 -2.57 10.10 3.70
CA ALA A 49 -2.50 9.23 2.53
C ALA A 49 -2.35 7.78 2.98
N ALA A 50 -2.60 6.84 2.10
CA ALA A 50 -2.58 5.43 2.46
C ALA A 50 -2.18 4.55 1.27
N ILE A 51 -1.63 3.39 1.59
CA ILE A 51 -1.41 2.34 0.61
C ILE A 51 -2.56 1.34 0.73
N VAL A 52 -3.22 1.09 -0.39
CA VAL A 52 -4.35 0.15 -0.45
C VAL A 52 -3.87 -1.11 -1.15
N VAL A 53 -3.94 -2.24 -0.46
CA VAL A 53 -3.48 -3.52 -1.00
C VAL A 53 -4.67 -4.30 -1.53
N VAL A 54 -4.60 -4.69 -2.80
CA VAL A 54 -5.70 -5.36 -3.50
C VAL A 54 -5.20 -6.67 -4.09
N GLU A 55 -6.03 -7.71 -3.97
CA GLU A 55 -5.78 -9.00 -4.60
C GLU A 55 -7.07 -9.50 -5.21
N GLY A 56 -7.03 -9.89 -6.50
CA GLY A 56 -8.19 -10.45 -7.17
C GLY A 56 -9.38 -9.50 -7.20
N GLY A 57 -9.12 -8.20 -7.28
CA GLY A 57 -10.17 -7.20 -7.29
C GLY A 57 -10.75 -6.88 -5.92
N GLN A 58 -10.21 -7.49 -4.86
CA GLN A 58 -10.70 -7.30 -3.51
C GLN A 58 -9.66 -6.57 -2.66
N GLN A 59 -10.10 -5.51 -1.99
CA GLN A 59 -9.22 -4.79 -1.07
C GLN A 59 -9.00 -5.61 0.19
N LEU A 60 -7.75 -5.88 0.51
CA LEU A 60 -7.38 -6.66 1.69
C LEU A 60 -6.99 -5.77 2.85
N PHE A 61 -6.15 -4.76 2.60
CA PHE A 61 -5.60 -3.91 3.64
C PHE A 61 -5.58 -2.47 3.17
N GLU A 62 -5.56 -1.57 4.14
CA GLU A 62 -5.28 -0.16 3.89
C GLU A 62 -4.37 0.32 4.99
N ILE A 63 -3.19 0.81 4.63
CA ILE A 63 -2.16 1.21 5.59
C ILE A 63 -1.92 2.70 5.44
N ALA A 64 -2.36 3.46 6.45
CA ALA A 64 -2.14 4.91 6.46
C ALA A 64 -0.65 5.20 6.64
N LEU A 65 -0.13 6.19 5.92
CA LEU A 65 1.26 6.58 6.02
C LEU A 65 1.61 7.04 7.44
N GLY A 66 0.68 7.75 8.10
CA GLY A 66 0.89 8.21 9.46
C GLY A 66 1.04 7.09 10.47
N ALA A 67 0.46 5.91 10.19
CA ALA A 67 0.54 4.77 11.08
C ALA A 67 1.95 4.15 11.09
N GLU A 68 2.73 4.39 10.02
CA GLU A 68 4.08 3.86 9.89
C GLU A 68 5.15 4.91 10.17
N ASP A 69 4.73 6.09 10.61
CA ASP A 69 5.62 7.21 10.87
C ASP A 69 6.09 7.16 12.32
N ASP A 70 7.19 6.51 12.52
CA ASP A 70 7.79 6.39 13.85
C ASP A 70 9.20 6.94 13.85
#